data_57413f2225d4aa1e5f4b72462f4afd81
#
_entry.id   57413f2225d4aa1e5f4b72462f4afd81
#
_cell.length_a   1.000
_cell.length_b   1.000
_cell.length_c   1.000
_cell.angle_alpha   90.00
_cell.angle_beta   90.00
_cell.angle_gamma   90.00
#
_symmetry.space_group_name_H-M   'P 1'
#
loop_
_entity.id
_entity.type
_entity.pdbx_description
1 polymer ?
#
loop_
_entity_poly.entity_id
_entity_poly.type
_entity_poly.pdbx_seq_one_letter_code
_entity_poly.pdbx_strand_id
1 'polypeptide(L)'
;LVLYPFSLFYMLLFNLKRILSKKINFSKPVICIGNIYLGGSGKTPLAISIAKMLLQSNFNPAIIRKEYESQFDEVDMIKERFGKIFEHKKRKLAIEAAINKGHDFLVMDDGMQDFSIKTNLNIACFNTEQLEGNGFVLPAGPLREKLNGLKRCKIAVLNGEKNEEFERKLKKESHEIKIFYSKYSLENFDHLK
;
A
#
# COMPACT_ATOMS: atom_id res chain seq x y z
N LEU A 1 28.12 1.92 3.82
CA LEU A 1 28.58 0.50 3.87
C LEU A 1 28.51 -0.12 5.27
N VAL A 2 28.72 0.66 6.33
CA VAL A 2 28.70 0.17 7.75
C VAL A 2 27.35 -0.49 8.11
N LEU A 3 26.23 0.00 7.63
CA LEU A 3 24.89 -0.53 7.93
C LEU A 3 24.49 -1.75 7.08
N TYR A 4 25.24 -2.10 6.07
CA TYR A 4 24.90 -3.19 5.15
C TYR A 4 24.75 -4.58 5.81
N PRO A 5 25.62 -4.99 6.76
CA PRO A 5 25.42 -6.26 7.47
C PRO A 5 24.08 -6.33 8.21
N PHE A 6 23.64 -5.21 8.80
CA PHE A 6 22.35 -5.12 9.48
C PHE A 6 21.18 -5.25 8.51
N SER A 7 21.34 -4.76 7.28
CA SER A 7 20.32 -4.95 6.22
C SER A 7 20.18 -6.40 5.81
N LEU A 8 21.27 -7.17 5.77
CA LEU A 8 21.21 -8.61 5.51
C LEU A 8 20.44 -9.34 6.61
N PHE A 9 20.71 -9.00 7.86
CA PHE A 9 20.00 -9.57 9.02
C PHE A 9 18.50 -9.20 8.98
N TYR A 10 18.19 -7.92 8.71
CA TYR A 10 16.79 -7.48 8.53
C TYR A 10 16.09 -8.29 7.42
N MET A 11 16.74 -8.47 6.26
CA MET A 11 16.20 -9.27 5.15
C MET A 11 15.96 -10.72 5.53
N LEU A 12 16.85 -11.33 6.32
CA LEU A 12 16.66 -12.68 6.84
C LEU A 12 15.39 -12.78 7.67
N LEU A 13 15.22 -11.88 8.65
CA LEU A 13 14.03 -11.84 9.51
C LEU A 13 12.76 -11.56 8.70
N PHE A 14 12.83 -10.65 7.73
CA PHE A 14 11.71 -10.33 6.84
C PHE A 14 11.28 -11.55 6.01
N ASN A 15 12.23 -12.30 5.45
CA ASN A 15 11.95 -13.52 4.69
C ASN A 15 11.41 -14.64 5.58
N LEU A 16 11.94 -14.82 6.78
CA LEU A 16 11.41 -15.76 7.77
C LEU A 16 9.95 -15.43 8.14
N LYS A 17 9.66 -14.17 8.44
CA LYS A 17 8.29 -13.70 8.68
C LYS A 17 7.38 -14.03 7.50
N ARG A 18 7.83 -13.79 6.27
CA ARG A 18 7.05 -14.06 5.05
C ARG A 18 6.75 -15.55 4.87
N ILE A 19 7.75 -16.42 5.11
CA ILE A 19 7.61 -17.89 4.96
C ILE A 19 6.71 -18.47 6.05
N LEU A 20 6.88 -18.02 7.30
CA LEU A 20 6.14 -18.52 8.45
C LEU A 20 4.70 -17.99 8.55
N SER A 21 4.36 -16.93 7.80
CA SER A 21 3.03 -16.35 7.84
C SER A 21 1.99 -17.25 7.20
N LYS A 22 1.05 -17.73 8.00
CA LYS A 22 -0.14 -18.46 7.51
C LYS A 22 -1.13 -17.47 6.92
N LYS A 23 -1.46 -17.64 5.65
CA LYS A 23 -2.40 -16.76 4.93
C LYS A 23 -3.85 -17.09 5.30
N ILE A 24 -4.57 -16.08 5.75
CA ILE A 24 -6.01 -16.15 6.02
C ILE A 24 -6.73 -15.65 4.75
N ASN A 25 -7.68 -16.45 4.28
CA ASN A 25 -8.57 -16.09 3.18
C ASN A 25 -9.89 -15.59 3.75
N PHE A 26 -10.41 -14.49 3.21
CA PHE A 26 -11.68 -13.90 3.63
C PHE A 26 -12.76 -14.16 2.56
N SER A 27 -14.02 -14.10 2.96
CA SER A 27 -15.18 -14.29 2.06
C SER A 27 -15.38 -13.12 1.09
N LYS A 28 -14.76 -11.98 1.37
CA LYS A 28 -14.84 -10.76 0.55
C LYS A 28 -13.49 -10.45 -0.05
N PRO A 29 -13.43 -9.88 -1.27
CA PRO A 29 -12.18 -9.53 -1.93
C PRO A 29 -11.42 -8.44 -1.17
N VAL A 30 -10.10 -8.64 -1.07
CA VAL A 30 -9.15 -7.73 -0.44
C VAL A 30 -8.22 -7.15 -1.49
N ILE A 31 -8.29 -5.84 -1.68
CA ILE A 31 -7.35 -5.06 -2.48
C ILE A 31 -6.32 -4.45 -1.53
N CYS A 32 -5.05 -4.74 -1.74
CA CYS A 32 -3.96 -4.20 -0.93
C CYS A 32 -3.25 -3.08 -1.67
N ILE A 33 -3.18 -1.93 -1.06
CA ILE A 33 -2.38 -0.79 -1.49
C ILE A 33 -1.22 -0.64 -0.54
N GLY A 34 -0.02 -0.50 -1.08
CA GLY A 34 1.17 -0.34 -0.26
C GLY A 34 2.39 0.08 -1.06
N ASN A 35 3.52 0.13 -0.41
CA ASN A 35 4.81 0.39 -1.04
C ASN A 35 5.90 -0.51 -0.47
N ILE A 36 7.07 -0.45 -1.08
CA ILE A 36 8.24 -1.26 -0.68
C ILE A 36 9.31 -0.44 0.05
N TYR A 37 9.05 0.84 0.35
CA TYR A 37 10.01 1.73 1.03
C TYR A 37 9.35 2.55 2.14
N LEU A 38 10.17 3.19 2.96
CA LEU A 38 9.71 4.17 3.96
C LEU A 38 9.52 5.54 3.30
N GLY A 39 8.38 6.17 3.58
CA GLY A 39 8.08 7.52 3.10
C GLY A 39 6.71 7.64 2.44
N GLY A 40 6.37 8.87 2.10
CA GLY A 40 5.11 9.25 1.48
C GLY A 40 5.06 8.86 0.00
N SER A 41 4.37 7.80 -0.34
CA SER A 41 4.18 7.36 -1.73
C SER A 41 2.77 7.61 -2.27
N GLY A 42 1.87 8.24 -1.47
CA GLY A 42 0.50 8.48 -1.86
C GLY A 42 -0.46 7.31 -1.67
N LYS A 43 -0.12 6.34 -0.81
CA LYS A 43 -0.95 5.15 -0.53
C LYS A 43 -2.35 5.50 -0.06
N THR A 44 -2.45 6.33 0.96
CA THR A 44 -3.73 6.69 1.59
C THR A 44 -4.66 7.44 0.62
N PRO A 45 -4.22 8.49 -0.11
CA PRO A 45 -5.03 9.09 -1.17
C PRO A 45 -5.47 8.09 -2.25
N LEU A 46 -4.61 7.17 -2.65
CA LEU A 46 -4.96 6.14 -3.63
C LEU A 46 -5.99 5.15 -3.06
N ALA A 47 -5.88 4.76 -1.79
CA ALA A 47 -6.85 3.90 -1.12
C ALA A 47 -8.24 4.56 -1.10
N ILE A 48 -8.31 5.85 -0.78
CA ILE A 48 -9.53 6.64 -0.82
C ILE A 48 -10.10 6.68 -2.25
N SER A 49 -9.26 6.94 -3.25
CA SER A 49 -9.70 7.02 -4.66
C SER A 49 -10.27 5.70 -5.14
N ILE A 50 -9.60 4.57 -4.86
CA ILE A 50 -10.09 3.23 -5.23
C ILE A 50 -11.38 2.90 -4.49
N ALA A 51 -11.48 3.23 -3.21
CA ALA A 51 -12.72 3.03 -2.45
C ALA A 51 -13.88 3.85 -3.03
N LYS A 52 -13.64 5.11 -3.43
CA LYS A 52 -14.65 5.93 -4.11
C LYS A 52 -15.06 5.36 -5.47
N MET A 53 -14.11 4.87 -6.27
CA MET A 53 -14.41 4.22 -7.56
C MET A 53 -15.27 2.96 -7.37
N LEU A 54 -14.97 2.15 -6.37
CA LEU A 54 -15.80 0.98 -6.03
C LEU A 54 -17.21 1.39 -5.61
N LEU A 55 -17.34 2.45 -4.79
CA LEU A 55 -18.64 2.97 -4.38
C LEU A 55 -19.46 3.48 -5.58
N GLN A 56 -18.81 4.19 -6.51
CA GLN A 56 -19.46 4.64 -7.77
C GLN A 56 -19.89 3.46 -8.66
N SER A 57 -19.24 2.31 -8.51
CA SER A 57 -19.60 1.06 -9.21
C SER A 57 -20.63 0.21 -8.44
N ASN A 58 -21.37 0.80 -7.51
CA ASN A 58 -22.41 0.19 -6.67
C ASN A 58 -21.92 -0.91 -5.71
N PHE A 59 -20.63 -0.93 -5.35
CA PHE A 59 -20.12 -1.75 -4.28
C PHE A 59 -20.16 -1.01 -2.93
N ASN A 60 -20.07 -1.74 -1.84
CA ASN A 60 -20.00 -1.18 -0.49
C ASN A 60 -18.60 -1.40 0.13
N PRO A 61 -17.57 -0.63 -0.30
CA PRO A 61 -16.21 -0.82 0.17
C PRO A 61 -15.97 -0.28 1.57
N ALA A 62 -14.94 -0.83 2.26
CA ALA A 62 -14.37 -0.27 3.47
C ALA A 62 -12.85 -0.17 3.35
N ILE A 63 -12.25 0.86 3.96
CA ILE A 63 -10.80 0.99 4.09
C ILE A 63 -10.36 0.31 5.38
N ILE A 64 -9.35 -0.55 5.27
CA ILE A 64 -8.80 -1.34 6.37
C ILE A 64 -7.39 -0.85 6.68
N ARG A 65 -7.16 -0.48 7.93
CA ARG A 65 -5.83 -0.07 8.40
C ARG A 65 -5.38 -0.87 9.61
N LYS A 66 -4.07 -0.88 9.80
CA LYS A 66 -3.50 -1.22 11.11
C LYS A 66 -3.48 0.04 11.95
N GLU A 67 -3.96 -0.08 13.18
CA GLU A 67 -3.92 0.99 14.18
C GLU A 67 -2.47 1.28 14.59
N TYR A 68 -2.08 2.56 14.53
CA TYR A 68 -0.79 3.08 14.99
C TYR A 68 -1.01 4.33 15.83
N GLU A 69 -0.24 4.48 16.90
CA GLU A 69 -0.35 5.60 17.84
C GLU A 69 0.10 6.95 17.27
N SER A 70 0.70 6.98 16.08
CA SER A 70 1.33 8.18 15.51
C SER A 70 0.84 8.59 14.12
N GLN A 71 -0.25 7.99 13.61
CA GLN A 71 -0.72 8.25 12.23
C GLN A 71 -2.15 8.81 12.21
N PHE A 72 -2.46 9.75 13.09
CA PHE A 72 -3.79 10.36 13.19
C PHE A 72 -4.19 11.12 11.92
N ASP A 73 -3.26 11.85 11.32
CA ASP A 73 -3.53 12.68 10.12
C ASP A 73 -4.07 11.85 8.94
N GLU A 74 -3.51 10.64 8.72
CA GLU A 74 -3.98 9.77 7.65
C GLU A 74 -5.34 9.17 7.95
N VAL A 75 -5.61 8.87 9.21
CA VAL A 75 -6.92 8.36 9.67
C VAL A 75 -7.99 9.44 9.50
N ASP A 76 -7.70 10.65 9.90
CA ASP A 76 -8.62 11.79 9.79
C ASP A 76 -8.90 12.10 8.32
N MET A 77 -7.87 12.05 7.46
CA MET A 77 -8.06 12.18 6.01
C MET A 77 -9.03 11.13 5.46
N ILE A 78 -8.94 9.86 5.89
CA ILE A 78 -9.86 8.82 5.44
C ILE A 78 -11.26 9.06 5.97
N LYS A 79 -11.41 9.44 7.25
CA LYS A 79 -12.71 9.75 7.86
C LYS A 79 -13.42 10.90 7.15
N GLU A 80 -12.71 11.99 6.89
CA GLU A 80 -13.26 13.16 6.22
C GLU A 80 -13.62 12.90 4.76
N ARG A 81 -12.75 12.20 4.02
CA ARG A 81 -12.91 12.05 2.57
C ARG A 81 -13.71 10.83 2.14
N PHE A 82 -13.86 9.83 3.01
CA PHE A 82 -14.54 8.58 2.68
C PHE A 82 -15.48 8.05 3.81
N GLY A 83 -15.07 8.15 5.06
CA GLY A 83 -15.89 7.84 6.23
C GLY A 83 -15.97 6.37 6.64
N LYS A 84 -15.74 5.42 5.75
CA LYS A 84 -15.86 3.97 6.02
C LYS A 84 -14.50 3.35 6.28
N ILE A 85 -13.97 3.53 7.48
CA ILE A 85 -12.66 3.03 7.93
C ILE A 85 -12.82 2.05 9.08
N PHE A 86 -12.02 0.98 9.06
CA PHE A 86 -11.90 0.00 10.14
C PHE A 86 -10.44 -0.15 10.52
N GLU A 87 -10.14 0.08 11.79
CA GLU A 87 -8.80 0.04 12.35
C GLU A 87 -8.72 -0.96 13.48
N HIS A 88 -7.61 -1.68 13.55
CA HIS A 88 -7.28 -2.55 14.69
C HIS A 88 -5.80 -2.89 14.67
N LYS A 89 -5.19 -3.14 15.84
CA LYS A 89 -3.79 -3.62 15.96
C LYS A 89 -3.52 -4.89 15.15
N LYS A 90 -4.52 -5.73 15.00
CA LYS A 90 -4.50 -6.91 14.09
C LYS A 90 -5.47 -6.66 12.93
N ARG A 91 -4.97 -6.42 11.72
CA ARG A 91 -5.79 -6.16 10.52
C ARG A 91 -6.88 -7.21 10.27
N LYS A 92 -6.61 -8.47 10.62
CA LYS A 92 -7.63 -9.54 10.56
C LYS A 92 -8.93 -9.12 11.23
N LEU A 93 -8.87 -8.56 12.44
CA LEU A 93 -10.04 -8.15 13.21
C LEU A 93 -10.75 -6.93 12.58
N ALA A 94 -9.99 -6.00 12.00
CA ALA A 94 -10.56 -4.90 11.23
C ALA A 94 -11.32 -5.39 9.99
N ILE A 95 -10.77 -6.38 9.28
CA ILE A 95 -11.42 -7.03 8.13
C ILE A 95 -12.72 -7.73 8.56
N GLU A 96 -12.67 -8.54 9.62
CA GLU A 96 -13.84 -9.25 10.15
C GLU A 96 -14.94 -8.28 10.57
N ALA A 97 -14.58 -7.18 11.23
CA ALA A 97 -15.51 -6.13 11.62
C ALA A 97 -16.18 -5.45 10.40
N ALA A 98 -15.42 -5.17 9.34
CA ALA A 98 -15.96 -4.60 8.12
C ALA A 98 -16.91 -5.56 7.40
N ILE A 99 -16.56 -6.85 7.30
CA ILE A 99 -17.44 -7.87 6.72
C ILE A 99 -18.74 -8.00 7.51
N ASN A 100 -18.68 -8.03 8.85
CA ASN A 100 -19.85 -8.12 9.73
C ASN A 100 -20.75 -6.89 9.63
N LYS A 101 -20.22 -5.73 9.23
CA LYS A 101 -20.98 -4.51 8.93
C LYS A 101 -21.55 -4.48 7.50
N GLY A 102 -21.39 -5.57 6.73
CA GLY A 102 -21.98 -5.71 5.39
C GLY A 102 -21.15 -5.09 4.27
N HIS A 103 -19.85 -4.78 4.51
CA HIS A 103 -18.96 -4.34 3.43
C HIS A 103 -18.57 -5.53 2.54
N ASP A 104 -18.54 -5.28 1.21
CA ASP A 104 -18.34 -6.30 0.19
C ASP A 104 -16.98 -6.23 -0.52
N PHE A 105 -16.28 -5.11 -0.40
CA PHE A 105 -14.89 -4.90 -0.83
C PHE A 105 -14.05 -4.29 0.28
N LEU A 106 -12.81 -4.80 0.43
CA LEU A 106 -11.90 -4.37 1.47
C LEU A 106 -10.65 -3.76 0.83
N VAL A 107 -10.43 -2.47 1.05
CA VAL A 107 -9.26 -1.74 0.56
C VAL A 107 -8.27 -1.59 1.70
N MET A 108 -7.22 -2.40 1.69
CA MET A 108 -6.20 -2.42 2.74
C MET A 108 -5.13 -1.37 2.46
N ASP A 109 -5.06 -0.35 3.30
CA ASP A 109 -4.04 0.71 3.25
C ASP A 109 -2.78 0.29 4.02
N ASP A 110 -1.61 0.48 3.38
CA ASP A 110 -0.25 0.10 3.85
C ASP A 110 -0.15 -1.35 4.32
N GLY A 111 -0.68 -2.27 3.51
CA GLY A 111 -0.78 -3.69 3.88
C GLY A 111 0.25 -4.62 3.24
N MET A 112 1.13 -4.15 2.36
CA MET A 112 1.99 -5.02 1.53
C MET A 112 2.90 -5.96 2.33
N GLN A 113 3.34 -5.58 3.53
CA GLN A 113 4.19 -6.40 4.40
C GLN A 113 3.41 -7.22 5.43
N ASP A 114 2.07 -7.25 5.33
CA ASP A 114 1.22 -8.14 6.11
C ASP A 114 0.95 -9.44 5.34
N PHE A 115 1.86 -10.38 5.48
CA PHE A 115 1.79 -11.67 4.78
C PHE A 115 0.74 -12.64 5.33
N SER A 116 0.10 -12.29 6.44
CA SER A 116 -0.95 -13.12 7.06
C SER A 116 -2.31 -13.01 6.36
N ILE A 117 -2.47 -12.04 5.47
CA ILE A 117 -3.73 -11.79 4.74
C ILE A 117 -3.55 -12.21 3.28
N LYS A 118 -4.45 -13.05 2.78
CA LYS A 118 -4.52 -13.34 1.35
C LYS A 118 -5.25 -12.21 0.65
N THR A 119 -4.55 -11.54 -0.27
CA THR A 119 -5.08 -10.44 -1.07
C THR A 119 -5.47 -10.93 -2.46
N ASN A 120 -6.51 -10.34 -3.06
CA ASN A 120 -6.96 -10.62 -4.42
C ASN A 120 -6.22 -9.74 -5.45
N LEU A 121 -5.87 -8.52 -5.05
CA LEU A 121 -5.12 -7.58 -5.87
C LEU A 121 -4.12 -6.83 -4.99
N ASN A 122 -2.86 -6.74 -5.44
CA ASN A 122 -1.85 -5.88 -4.83
C ASN A 122 -1.49 -4.75 -5.79
N ILE A 123 -1.51 -3.53 -5.26
CA ILE A 123 -1.17 -2.29 -5.96
C ILE A 123 0.03 -1.67 -5.23
N ALA A 124 1.13 -1.52 -5.95
CA ALA A 124 2.32 -0.86 -5.43
C ALA A 124 2.28 0.64 -5.73
N CYS A 125 2.50 1.48 -4.73
CA CYS A 125 2.57 2.93 -4.87
C CYS A 125 4.02 3.40 -4.81
N PHE A 126 4.38 4.34 -5.70
CA PHE A 126 5.68 4.99 -5.72
C PHE A 126 5.52 6.50 -5.86
N ASN A 127 6.40 7.24 -5.22
CA ASN A 127 6.64 8.65 -5.51
C ASN A 127 7.78 8.72 -6.53
N THR A 128 7.59 9.43 -7.64
CA THR A 128 8.57 9.50 -8.73
C THR A 128 9.81 10.34 -8.39
N GLU A 129 9.78 11.12 -7.32
CA GLU A 129 10.94 11.83 -6.80
C GLU A 129 11.84 10.94 -5.94
N GLN A 130 11.26 9.97 -5.20
CA GLN A 130 11.99 9.10 -4.30
C GLN A 130 12.38 7.77 -4.95
N LEU A 131 11.45 7.15 -5.72
CA LEU A 131 11.58 5.83 -6.35
C LEU A 131 12.02 4.76 -5.33
N GLU A 132 13.10 4.00 -5.65
CA GLU A 132 13.73 3.04 -4.74
C GLU A 132 14.83 3.65 -3.84
N GLY A 133 15.07 4.97 -3.95
CA GLY A 133 16.16 5.63 -3.23
C GLY A 133 17.53 5.10 -3.65
N ASN A 134 18.38 4.75 -2.69
CA ASN A 134 19.70 4.18 -2.92
C ASN A 134 19.69 2.67 -3.23
N GLY A 135 18.52 2.04 -3.36
CA GLY A 135 18.35 0.61 -3.67
C GLY A 135 18.66 -0.35 -2.52
N PHE A 136 19.07 0.13 -1.36
CA PHE A 136 19.33 -0.72 -0.19
C PHE A 136 18.10 -0.86 0.70
N VAL A 137 18.05 -2.02 1.36
CA VAL A 137 17.02 -2.32 2.36
C VAL A 137 17.43 -1.76 3.71
N LEU A 138 16.46 -1.50 4.58
CA LEU A 138 16.68 -1.04 5.96
C LEU A 138 17.75 -1.88 6.68
N PRO A 139 18.60 -1.27 7.50
CA PRO A 139 18.74 0.16 7.78
C PRO A 139 19.70 0.90 6.82
N ALA A 140 20.32 0.24 5.84
CA ALA A 140 21.29 0.87 4.93
C ALA A 140 20.61 1.76 3.85
N GLY A 141 19.31 1.61 3.64
CA GLY A 141 18.52 2.40 2.72
C GLY A 141 17.04 2.41 3.08
N PRO A 142 16.20 3.04 2.26
CA PRO A 142 14.79 3.26 2.58
C PRO A 142 13.91 2.03 2.33
N LEU A 143 14.40 1.00 1.64
CA LEU A 143 13.56 -0.12 1.23
C LEU A 143 13.17 -1.01 2.42
N ARG A 144 11.87 -1.32 2.54
CA ARG A 144 11.32 -2.35 3.44
C ARG A 144 11.58 -3.76 2.90
N GLU A 145 11.67 -3.89 1.59
CA GLU A 145 11.94 -5.13 0.84
C GLU A 145 12.50 -4.81 -0.53
N LYS A 146 13.15 -5.77 -1.17
CA LYS A 146 13.71 -5.60 -2.52
C LYS A 146 12.60 -5.46 -3.58
N LEU A 147 12.94 -4.86 -4.74
CA LEU A 147 12.06 -4.72 -5.90
C LEU A 147 11.43 -6.05 -6.36
N ASN A 148 12.11 -7.17 -6.19
CA ASN A 148 11.57 -8.49 -6.54
C ASN A 148 10.29 -8.85 -5.75
N GLY A 149 10.01 -8.17 -4.64
CA GLY A 149 8.74 -8.26 -3.92
C GLY A 149 7.54 -7.82 -4.75
N LEU A 150 7.76 -7.02 -5.80
CA LEU A 150 6.71 -6.55 -6.72
C LEU A 150 6.13 -7.65 -7.62
N LYS A 151 6.75 -8.83 -7.69
CA LYS A 151 6.18 -9.99 -8.41
C LYS A 151 4.77 -10.36 -7.97
N ARG A 152 4.38 -10.00 -6.73
CA ARG A 152 3.01 -10.19 -6.23
C ARG A 152 2.04 -9.08 -6.61
N CYS A 153 2.54 -7.97 -7.19
CA CYS A 153 1.74 -6.83 -7.59
C CYS A 153 1.35 -6.93 -9.06
N LYS A 154 0.10 -6.64 -9.37
CA LYS A 154 -0.40 -6.57 -10.75
C LYS A 154 -0.44 -5.12 -11.27
N ILE A 155 -0.41 -4.16 -10.36
CA ILE A 155 -0.48 -2.73 -10.68
C ILE A 155 0.62 -1.99 -9.91
N ALA A 156 1.27 -1.05 -10.58
CA ALA A 156 2.07 0.00 -9.97
C ALA A 156 1.46 1.36 -10.28
N VAL A 157 1.32 2.20 -9.28
CA VAL A 157 0.91 3.60 -9.44
C VAL A 157 2.11 4.48 -9.10
N LEU A 158 2.55 5.25 -10.07
CA LEU A 158 3.64 6.21 -9.97
C LEU A 158 3.04 7.60 -9.75
N ASN A 159 3.24 8.16 -8.56
CA ASN A 159 2.73 9.46 -8.19
C ASN A 159 3.78 10.54 -8.52
N GLY A 160 3.51 11.33 -9.55
CA GLY A 160 4.39 12.39 -10.07
C GLY A 160 4.63 12.29 -11.57
N GLU A 161 5.79 12.77 -12.02
CA GLU A 161 6.15 12.82 -13.43
C GLU A 161 6.53 11.44 -13.99
N LYS A 162 6.40 11.31 -15.33
CA LYS A 162 6.75 10.08 -16.04
C LYS A 162 8.25 9.76 -15.89
N ASN A 163 8.57 8.51 -15.56
CA ASN A 163 9.92 8.01 -15.41
C ASN A 163 10.09 6.66 -16.13
N GLU A 164 10.53 6.73 -17.39
CA GLU A 164 10.66 5.54 -18.25
C GLU A 164 11.76 4.58 -17.78
N GLU A 165 12.80 5.07 -17.12
CA GLU A 165 13.85 4.20 -16.58
C GLU A 165 13.27 3.33 -15.46
N PHE A 166 12.50 3.93 -14.57
CA PHE A 166 11.88 3.21 -13.48
C PHE A 166 10.79 2.25 -13.98
N GLU A 167 10.01 2.63 -15.01
CA GLU A 167 9.09 1.69 -15.67
C GLU A 167 9.79 0.44 -16.18
N ARG A 168 10.95 0.62 -16.84
CA ARG A 168 11.77 -0.53 -17.31
C ARG A 168 12.22 -1.41 -16.17
N LYS A 169 12.64 -0.82 -15.03
CA LYS A 169 12.99 -1.58 -13.82
C LYS A 169 11.81 -2.37 -13.27
N LEU A 170 10.63 -1.75 -13.16
CA LEU A 170 9.42 -2.42 -12.69
C LEU A 170 9.00 -3.59 -13.60
N LYS A 171 9.03 -3.38 -14.91
CA LYS A 171 8.70 -4.42 -15.90
C LYS A 171 9.71 -5.56 -15.90
N LYS A 172 11.00 -5.29 -15.62
CA LYS A 172 12.02 -6.32 -15.44
C LYS A 172 11.72 -7.23 -14.24
N GLU A 173 11.23 -6.68 -13.15
CA GLU A 173 10.88 -7.45 -11.94
C GLU A 173 9.54 -8.19 -12.09
N SER A 174 8.59 -7.60 -12.80
CA SER A 174 7.27 -8.19 -13.04
C SER A 174 6.77 -7.82 -14.44
N HIS A 175 6.89 -8.74 -15.40
CA HIS A 175 6.52 -8.51 -16.81
C HIS A 175 5.04 -8.14 -17.00
N GLU A 176 4.16 -8.64 -16.16
CA GLU A 176 2.72 -8.41 -16.24
C GLU A 176 2.23 -7.15 -15.50
N ILE A 177 3.13 -6.41 -14.85
CA ILE A 177 2.74 -5.25 -14.06
C ILE A 177 2.20 -4.13 -14.96
N LYS A 178 0.99 -3.67 -14.69
CA LYS A 178 0.40 -2.51 -15.36
C LYS A 178 0.81 -1.25 -14.60
N ILE A 179 1.31 -0.25 -15.32
CA ILE A 179 1.81 0.99 -14.72
C ILE A 179 0.84 2.12 -15.04
N PHE A 180 0.45 2.84 -14.01
CA PHE A 180 -0.38 4.03 -14.09
C PHE A 180 0.34 5.19 -13.42
N TYR A 181 0.01 6.41 -13.85
CA TYR A 181 0.49 7.63 -13.23
C TYR A 181 -0.65 8.32 -12.50
N SER A 182 -0.32 8.95 -11.39
CA SER A 182 -1.22 9.83 -10.65
C SER A 182 -0.52 11.14 -10.33
N LYS A 183 -1.29 12.21 -10.25
CA LYS A 183 -0.82 13.51 -9.76
C LYS A 183 -1.81 14.02 -8.73
N TYR A 184 -1.31 14.72 -7.74
CA TYR A 184 -2.18 15.47 -6.85
C TYR A 184 -2.69 16.70 -7.60
N SER A 185 -4.01 16.89 -7.59
CA SER A 185 -4.64 18.16 -7.97
C SER A 185 -5.14 18.84 -6.71
N LEU A 186 -4.89 20.13 -6.59
CA LEU A 186 -5.49 20.94 -5.53
C LEU A 186 -6.95 21.20 -5.93
N GLU A 187 -7.88 20.57 -5.23
CA GLU A 187 -9.30 20.89 -5.33
C GLU A 187 -9.61 22.05 -4.37
N ASN A 188 -10.25 23.10 -4.90
CA ASN A 188 -10.72 24.29 -4.17
C ASN A 188 -9.64 25.27 -3.66
N PHE A 189 -8.99 26.00 -4.59
CA PHE A 189 -8.22 27.21 -4.26
C PHE A 189 -9.11 28.42 -3.90
N ASP A 190 -10.42 28.34 -4.09
CA ASP A 190 -11.32 29.50 -3.97
C ASP A 190 -11.58 29.96 -2.52
N HIS A 191 -11.12 29.21 -1.52
CA HIS A 191 -11.28 29.58 -0.09
C HIS A 191 -10.04 30.22 0.54
N LEU A 192 -8.99 30.51 -0.25
CA LEU A 192 -7.75 31.16 0.22
C LEU A 192 -7.56 32.58 -0.32
N LYS A 193 -8.64 33.27 -0.69
CA LYS A 193 -8.62 34.70 -0.99
C LYS A 193 -9.31 35.49 0.11
#